data_ad2f99e5ade1dd5f568678d033b355e1
#
_entry.id   ad2f99e5ade1dd5f568678d033b355e1
#
_cell.length_a   1.000
_cell.length_b   1.000
_cell.length_c   1.000
_cell.angle_alpha   90.00
_cell.angle_beta   90.00
_cell.angle_gamma   90.00
#
_symmetry.space_group_name_H-M   'P 1'
#
loop_
_entity.id
_entity.type
_entity.pdbx_description
1 polymer ?
#
loop_
_entity_poly.entity_id
_entity_poly.type
_entity_poly.pdbx_seq_one_letter_code
_entity_poly.pdbx_strand_id
1 'polypeptide(L)'
;MTLQIAVIDDWQQVASGVVDWSALAPLGQVHFLHDYPADTATLIERLQGFEVICVMRERTVFDKALLQGLPRLKLLVTGGMRNAALDIGAAQALGIQVCGTDSYKHAAPELTWALIMACTRNLLAEANALRAGGWQLGLGGDLHGKTLGILGLGSIGQKVAGFGQAFGMRVIAWSQNLTPERAAAAGVTWVSKQQLFEQADILSVHLVLGERSRGLVDAQALAWMKPSARLVNTARGPIVDEQALIQALQSGRLAGAALDVYGQEPLPVDHPFRHLPNVLATPHVGYVSEQNYRQFYGQMIEDIIAWAGGAPIRSLG
;
A
#
# COMPACT_ATOMS: atom_id res chain seq x y z
N MET A 1 -17.61 -33.13 -5.03
CA MET A 1 -18.18 -32.06 -4.15
C MET A 1 -17.94 -30.74 -4.84
N THR A 2 -18.93 -29.89 -4.93
CA THR A 2 -18.83 -28.57 -5.54
C THR A 2 -18.20 -27.62 -4.51
N LEU A 3 -17.08 -26.99 -4.81
CA LEU A 3 -16.38 -26.05 -3.91
C LEU A 3 -17.24 -24.78 -3.72
N GLN A 4 -17.25 -24.27 -2.51
CA GLN A 4 -17.76 -22.92 -2.21
C GLN A 4 -16.54 -21.98 -2.12
N ILE A 5 -16.48 -21.01 -3.01
CA ILE A 5 -15.36 -20.09 -3.18
C ILE A 5 -15.83 -18.69 -2.84
N ALA A 6 -15.23 -18.05 -1.81
CA ALA A 6 -15.50 -16.66 -1.48
C ALA A 6 -14.42 -15.74 -2.04
N VAL A 7 -14.83 -14.65 -2.65
CA VAL A 7 -13.97 -13.50 -2.96
C VAL A 7 -14.41 -12.36 -2.05
N ILE A 8 -13.57 -12.04 -1.07
CA ILE A 8 -13.86 -11.02 -0.05
C ILE A 8 -13.03 -9.76 -0.28
N ASP A 9 -13.27 -8.74 0.52
CA ASP A 9 -12.53 -7.48 0.45
C ASP A 9 -12.72 -6.69 -0.86
N ASP A 10 -13.74 -6.98 -1.64
CA ASP A 10 -14.05 -6.28 -2.89
C ASP A 10 -14.84 -4.99 -2.64
N TRP A 11 -14.21 -4.04 -1.93
CA TRP A 11 -14.85 -2.77 -1.57
C TRP A 11 -15.26 -1.91 -2.76
N GLN A 12 -14.58 -2.10 -3.90
CA GLN A 12 -14.90 -1.41 -5.15
C GLN A 12 -16.01 -2.09 -5.95
N GLN A 13 -16.43 -3.31 -5.56
CA GLN A 13 -17.43 -4.13 -6.25
C GLN A 13 -17.09 -4.39 -7.73
N VAL A 14 -15.81 -4.68 -7.99
CA VAL A 14 -15.28 -4.87 -9.36
C VAL A 14 -14.82 -6.29 -9.65
N ALA A 15 -14.63 -7.13 -8.62
CA ALA A 15 -14.05 -8.47 -8.76
C ALA A 15 -14.78 -9.31 -9.82
N SER A 16 -16.11 -9.29 -9.84
CA SER A 16 -16.92 -10.07 -10.77
C SER A 16 -16.76 -9.65 -12.23
N GLY A 17 -16.33 -8.40 -12.50
CA GLY A 17 -16.24 -7.84 -13.86
C GLY A 17 -14.81 -7.64 -14.38
N VAL A 18 -13.80 -7.76 -13.52
CA VAL A 18 -12.40 -7.48 -13.90
C VAL A 18 -11.76 -8.63 -14.68
N VAL A 19 -12.14 -9.87 -14.35
CA VAL A 19 -11.68 -11.10 -15.00
C VAL A 19 -12.85 -12.06 -15.23
N ASP A 20 -12.65 -13.06 -16.09
CA ASP A 20 -13.63 -14.12 -16.33
C ASP A 20 -13.45 -15.25 -15.30
N TRP A 21 -14.38 -15.38 -14.37
CA TRP A 21 -14.41 -16.42 -13.34
C TRP A 21 -15.03 -17.74 -13.81
N SER A 22 -15.56 -17.80 -15.04
CA SER A 22 -16.24 -18.99 -15.58
C SER A 22 -15.35 -20.24 -15.64
N ALA A 23 -14.02 -20.06 -15.69
CA ALA A 23 -13.04 -21.13 -15.60
C ALA A 23 -13.15 -21.97 -14.30
N LEU A 24 -13.73 -21.40 -13.23
CA LEU A 24 -13.95 -22.09 -11.96
C LEU A 24 -15.30 -22.85 -11.91
N ALA A 25 -16.21 -22.65 -12.86
CA ALA A 25 -17.52 -23.30 -12.84
C ALA A 25 -17.48 -24.84 -12.75
N PRO A 26 -16.51 -25.56 -13.37
CA PRO A 26 -16.39 -27.01 -13.21
C PRO A 26 -15.96 -27.44 -11.79
N LEU A 27 -15.32 -26.54 -11.03
CA LEU A 27 -14.80 -26.81 -9.69
C LEU A 27 -15.79 -26.42 -8.59
N GLY A 28 -16.51 -25.31 -8.78
CA GLY A 28 -17.39 -24.80 -7.74
C GLY A 28 -18.14 -23.53 -8.07
N GLN A 29 -18.72 -22.93 -7.04
CA GLN A 29 -19.48 -21.70 -7.12
C GLN A 29 -18.68 -20.55 -6.47
N VAL A 30 -18.59 -19.42 -7.19
CA VAL A 30 -17.89 -18.21 -6.74
C VAL A 30 -18.91 -17.23 -6.14
N HIS A 31 -18.63 -16.74 -4.94
CA HIS A 31 -19.44 -15.76 -4.21
C HIS A 31 -18.62 -14.50 -3.96
N PHE A 32 -19.12 -13.35 -4.39
CA PHE A 32 -18.48 -12.06 -4.18
C PHE A 32 -19.09 -11.37 -2.95
N LEU A 33 -18.29 -11.12 -1.92
CA LEU A 33 -18.70 -10.50 -0.67
C LEU A 33 -18.09 -9.08 -0.61
N HIS A 34 -18.95 -8.08 -0.63
CA HIS A 34 -18.54 -6.67 -0.77
C HIS A 34 -18.51 -5.91 0.55
N ASP A 35 -19.13 -6.45 1.59
CA ASP A 35 -19.20 -5.85 2.90
C ASP A 35 -18.07 -6.39 3.82
N TYR A 36 -17.64 -5.54 4.71
CA TYR A 36 -16.60 -5.83 5.69
C TYR A 36 -17.21 -5.89 7.09
N PRO A 37 -17.37 -7.08 7.69
CA PRO A 37 -17.81 -7.21 9.07
C PRO A 37 -16.80 -6.59 10.04
N ALA A 38 -17.31 -5.88 11.04
CA ALA A 38 -16.48 -5.16 11.99
C ALA A 38 -15.81 -6.06 13.04
N ASP A 39 -16.24 -7.32 13.17
CA ASP A 39 -15.77 -8.25 14.21
C ASP A 39 -15.52 -9.67 13.68
N THR A 40 -14.64 -10.39 14.39
CA THR A 40 -14.22 -11.74 14.02
C THR A 40 -15.37 -12.76 14.08
N ALA A 41 -16.35 -12.62 15.01
CA ALA A 41 -17.43 -13.59 15.14
C ALA A 41 -18.35 -13.56 13.92
N THR A 42 -18.72 -12.36 13.46
CA THR A 42 -19.50 -12.17 12.22
C THR A 42 -18.72 -12.66 10.98
N LEU A 43 -17.40 -12.46 10.94
CA LEU A 43 -16.56 -13.01 9.87
C LEU A 43 -16.60 -14.53 9.84
N ILE A 44 -16.48 -15.20 11.00
CA ILE A 44 -16.56 -16.66 11.10
C ILE A 44 -17.93 -17.14 10.62
N GLU A 45 -19.01 -16.57 11.10
CA GLU A 45 -20.38 -16.94 10.70
C GLU A 45 -20.53 -16.90 9.18
N ARG A 46 -20.00 -15.87 8.52
CA ARG A 46 -20.09 -15.68 7.08
C ARG A 46 -19.19 -16.62 6.28
N LEU A 47 -17.99 -16.91 6.79
CA LEU A 47 -16.94 -17.59 6.01
C LEU A 47 -16.85 -19.09 6.31
N GLN A 48 -17.43 -19.61 7.39
CA GLN A 48 -17.31 -21.03 7.80
C GLN A 48 -17.78 -22.04 6.76
N GLY A 49 -18.62 -21.62 5.81
CA GLY A 49 -19.16 -22.47 4.72
C GLY A 49 -18.22 -22.65 3.53
N PHE A 50 -17.14 -21.89 3.42
CA PHE A 50 -16.29 -21.84 2.23
C PHE A 50 -15.06 -22.73 2.38
N GLU A 51 -14.72 -23.46 1.31
CA GLU A 51 -13.50 -24.24 1.18
C GLU A 51 -12.33 -23.40 0.65
N VAL A 52 -12.63 -22.37 -0.11
CA VAL A 52 -11.64 -21.46 -0.73
C VAL A 52 -12.01 -20.02 -0.42
N ILE A 53 -11.04 -19.23 0.03
CA ILE A 53 -11.23 -17.80 0.26
C ILE A 53 -10.13 -17.02 -0.46
N CYS A 54 -10.55 -16.07 -1.30
CA CYS A 54 -9.67 -15.09 -1.96
C CYS A 54 -9.75 -13.77 -1.20
N VAL A 55 -8.59 -13.26 -0.75
CA VAL A 55 -8.48 -12.04 0.05
C VAL A 55 -7.70 -10.96 -0.70
N MET A 56 -8.05 -9.69 -0.50
CA MET A 56 -7.38 -8.58 -1.15
C MET A 56 -6.39 -7.91 -0.21
N ARG A 57 -5.13 -8.33 -0.30
CA ARG A 57 -4.02 -7.74 0.46
C ARG A 57 -4.27 -7.82 1.98
N GLU A 58 -3.81 -6.83 2.71
CA GLU A 58 -3.91 -6.74 4.17
C GLU A 58 -5.25 -6.17 4.68
N ARG A 59 -6.37 -6.29 3.92
CA ARG A 59 -7.68 -5.73 4.32
C ARG A 59 -8.33 -6.48 5.46
N THR A 60 -8.33 -7.81 5.39
CA THR A 60 -8.84 -8.68 6.47
C THR A 60 -7.70 -9.40 7.16
N VAL A 61 -7.69 -9.37 8.50
CA VAL A 61 -6.70 -10.08 9.31
C VAL A 61 -7.15 -11.52 9.51
N PHE A 62 -6.38 -12.48 9.00
CA PHE A 62 -6.56 -13.91 9.21
C PHE A 62 -5.57 -14.40 10.28
N ASP A 63 -5.90 -14.08 11.52
CA ASP A 63 -5.17 -14.60 12.66
C ASP A 63 -5.56 -16.03 13.00
N LYS A 64 -4.86 -16.63 13.98
CA LYS A 64 -5.13 -18.00 14.44
C LYS A 64 -6.59 -18.19 14.88
N ALA A 65 -7.21 -17.20 15.52
CA ALA A 65 -8.58 -17.31 16.04
C ALA A 65 -9.59 -17.39 14.91
N LEU A 66 -9.47 -16.51 13.90
CA LEU A 66 -10.31 -16.56 12.70
C LEU A 66 -10.13 -17.88 11.95
N LEU A 67 -8.87 -18.31 11.71
CA LEU A 67 -8.59 -19.54 10.97
C LEU A 67 -9.17 -20.78 11.66
N GLN A 68 -9.12 -20.86 12.99
CA GLN A 68 -9.73 -21.95 13.77
C GLN A 68 -11.27 -21.97 13.67
N GLY A 69 -11.89 -20.81 13.44
CA GLY A 69 -13.33 -20.68 13.22
C GLY A 69 -13.80 -21.10 11.83
N LEU A 70 -12.90 -21.45 10.91
CA LEU A 70 -13.21 -21.78 9.52
C LEU A 70 -12.93 -23.28 9.20
N PRO A 71 -13.71 -24.24 9.74
CA PRO A 71 -13.39 -25.66 9.69
C PRO A 71 -13.43 -26.27 8.28
N ARG A 72 -14.06 -25.60 7.32
CA ARG A 72 -14.10 -26.05 5.91
C ARG A 72 -12.99 -25.47 5.04
N LEU A 73 -12.28 -24.44 5.52
CA LEU A 73 -11.25 -23.75 4.74
C LEU A 73 -10.08 -24.68 4.42
N LYS A 74 -9.73 -24.78 3.14
CA LYS A 74 -8.63 -25.60 2.62
C LYS A 74 -7.61 -24.81 1.84
N LEU A 75 -8.06 -23.73 1.19
CA LEU A 75 -7.20 -22.84 0.40
C LEU A 75 -7.50 -21.39 0.73
N LEU A 76 -6.47 -20.64 1.05
CA LEU A 76 -6.50 -19.18 1.20
C LEU A 76 -5.60 -18.56 0.14
N VAL A 77 -6.13 -17.70 -0.74
CA VAL A 77 -5.37 -17.03 -1.80
C VAL A 77 -5.35 -15.53 -1.56
N THR A 78 -4.17 -14.94 -1.54
CA THR A 78 -4.03 -13.48 -1.30
C THR A 78 -3.47 -12.74 -2.50
N GLY A 79 -3.93 -11.52 -2.71
CA GLY A 79 -3.28 -10.58 -3.62
C GLY A 79 -1.87 -10.22 -3.12
N GLY A 80 -0.84 -10.57 -3.90
CA GLY A 80 0.57 -10.35 -3.57
C GLY A 80 1.23 -11.53 -2.86
N MET A 81 2.55 -11.70 -3.09
CA MET A 81 3.39 -12.77 -2.49
C MET A 81 3.78 -12.48 -1.03
N ARG A 82 3.27 -11.43 -0.42
CA ARG A 82 3.49 -11.06 1.00
C ARG A 82 2.23 -10.43 1.54
N ASN A 83 1.76 -10.93 2.66
CA ASN A 83 0.61 -10.38 3.38
C ASN A 83 0.84 -10.53 4.89
N ALA A 84 1.08 -9.40 5.56
CA ALA A 84 1.34 -9.38 6.99
C ALA A 84 0.09 -9.62 7.85
N ALA A 85 -1.10 -9.57 7.24
CA ALA A 85 -2.37 -9.85 7.92
C ALA A 85 -2.74 -11.34 7.94
N LEU A 86 -1.91 -12.22 7.35
CA LEU A 86 -2.14 -13.67 7.35
C LEU A 86 -1.17 -14.38 8.30
N ASP A 87 -1.68 -15.12 9.28
CA ASP A 87 -0.90 -16.06 10.08
C ASP A 87 -0.69 -17.36 9.28
N ILE A 88 0.33 -17.34 8.41
CA ILE A 88 0.66 -18.48 7.54
C ILE A 88 1.01 -19.71 8.35
N GLY A 89 1.71 -19.55 9.49
CA GLY A 89 2.06 -20.66 10.37
C GLY A 89 0.83 -21.34 10.98
N ALA A 90 -0.14 -20.55 11.44
CA ALA A 90 -1.41 -21.08 11.93
C ALA A 90 -2.23 -21.75 10.83
N ALA A 91 -2.25 -21.19 9.62
CA ALA A 91 -2.94 -21.79 8.47
C ALA A 91 -2.34 -23.17 8.13
N GLN A 92 -1.01 -23.28 8.05
CA GLN A 92 -0.31 -24.54 7.79
C GLN A 92 -0.57 -25.58 8.89
N ALA A 93 -0.56 -25.17 10.16
CA ALA A 93 -0.86 -26.06 11.28
C ALA A 93 -2.28 -26.63 11.25
N LEU A 94 -3.21 -25.93 10.59
CA LEU A 94 -4.59 -26.36 10.35
C LEU A 94 -4.79 -27.12 9.02
N GLY A 95 -3.71 -27.34 8.25
CA GLY A 95 -3.76 -28.00 6.95
C GLY A 95 -4.32 -27.13 5.82
N ILE A 96 -4.35 -25.81 6.02
CA ILE A 96 -4.82 -24.85 5.02
C ILE A 96 -3.65 -24.48 4.10
N GLN A 97 -3.80 -24.70 2.79
CA GLN A 97 -2.85 -24.20 1.79
C GLN A 97 -3.00 -22.68 1.66
N VAL A 98 -1.87 -21.97 1.63
CA VAL A 98 -1.85 -20.54 1.36
C VAL A 98 -1.11 -20.30 0.06
N CYS A 99 -1.73 -19.54 -0.86
CA CYS A 99 -1.13 -19.11 -2.11
C CYS A 99 -1.18 -17.56 -2.22
N GLY A 100 -0.26 -17.01 -2.99
CA GLY A 100 -0.22 -15.57 -3.26
C GLY A 100 -0.10 -15.29 -4.75
N THR A 101 -0.29 -14.06 -5.14
CA THR A 101 -0.17 -13.62 -6.54
C THR A 101 1.03 -12.70 -6.72
N ASP A 102 1.52 -12.56 -7.95
CA ASP A 102 2.41 -11.46 -8.28
C ASP A 102 1.66 -10.13 -8.26
N SER A 103 2.39 -9.02 -8.16
CA SER A 103 1.83 -7.67 -8.20
C SER A 103 2.28 -6.94 -9.45
N TYR A 104 1.39 -6.16 -10.06
CA TYR A 104 1.73 -5.24 -11.12
C TYR A 104 2.64 -4.12 -10.58
N LYS A 105 3.88 -4.11 -11.06
CA LYS A 105 4.97 -3.31 -10.45
C LYS A 105 4.91 -1.81 -10.75
N HIS A 106 3.86 -1.30 -11.39
CA HIS A 106 3.73 0.12 -11.76
C HIS A 106 2.67 0.86 -10.94
N ALA A 107 1.65 0.19 -10.40
CA ALA A 107 0.55 0.83 -9.69
C ALA A 107 1.02 1.75 -8.54
N ALA A 108 1.79 1.23 -7.59
CA ALA A 108 2.26 2.01 -6.45
C ALA A 108 3.21 3.16 -6.82
N PRO A 109 4.20 3.00 -7.74
CA PRO A 109 4.99 4.13 -8.22
C PRO A 109 4.16 5.22 -8.88
N GLU A 110 3.17 4.87 -9.70
CA GLU A 110 2.29 5.82 -10.38
C GLU A 110 1.44 6.61 -9.38
N LEU A 111 0.83 5.94 -8.39
CA LEU A 111 0.11 6.65 -7.31
C LEU A 111 1.06 7.57 -6.53
N THR A 112 2.26 7.08 -6.19
CA THR A 112 3.26 7.91 -5.48
C THR A 112 3.52 9.19 -6.25
N TRP A 113 3.71 9.09 -7.57
CA TRP A 113 3.98 10.25 -8.40
C TRP A 113 2.77 11.18 -8.51
N ALA A 114 1.58 10.63 -8.65
CA ALA A 114 0.33 11.41 -8.62
C ALA A 114 0.19 12.19 -7.30
N LEU A 115 0.48 11.57 -6.16
CA LEU A 115 0.45 12.21 -4.84
C LEU A 115 1.52 13.31 -4.72
N ILE A 116 2.74 13.08 -5.22
CA ILE A 116 3.80 14.11 -5.28
C ILE A 116 3.30 15.33 -6.06
N MET A 117 2.77 15.13 -7.26
CA MET A 117 2.23 16.20 -8.09
C MET A 117 1.07 16.92 -7.41
N ALA A 118 0.10 16.16 -6.91
CA ALA A 118 -1.11 16.69 -6.29
C ALA A 118 -0.82 17.52 -5.03
N CYS A 119 0.05 17.04 -4.14
CA CYS A 119 0.40 17.77 -2.93
C CYS A 119 1.30 18.98 -3.23
N THR A 120 2.20 18.90 -4.23
CA THR A 120 3.06 20.03 -4.61
C THR A 120 2.26 21.16 -5.22
N ARG A 121 1.25 20.85 -6.04
CA ARG A 121 0.41 21.84 -6.74
C ARG A 121 -0.88 22.19 -5.99
N ASN A 122 -1.08 21.69 -4.75
CA ASN A 122 -2.27 21.86 -3.93
C ASN A 122 -3.58 21.49 -4.67
N LEU A 123 -3.53 20.50 -5.57
CA LEU A 123 -4.64 20.20 -6.51
C LEU A 123 -5.96 19.90 -5.82
N LEU A 124 -5.94 19.16 -4.68
CA LEU A 124 -7.18 18.87 -3.94
C LEU A 124 -7.83 20.12 -3.36
N ALA A 125 -7.03 21.00 -2.76
CA ALA A 125 -7.53 22.26 -2.18
C ALA A 125 -8.11 23.18 -3.26
N GLU A 126 -7.39 23.37 -4.37
CA GLU A 126 -7.83 24.16 -5.52
C GLU A 126 -9.12 23.60 -6.14
N ALA A 127 -9.20 22.28 -6.33
CA ALA A 127 -10.39 21.63 -6.88
C ALA A 127 -11.61 21.78 -5.95
N ASN A 128 -11.41 21.62 -4.63
CA ASN A 128 -12.47 21.79 -3.65
C ASN A 128 -12.94 23.25 -3.55
N ALA A 129 -12.00 24.21 -3.59
CA ALA A 129 -12.35 25.63 -3.63
C ALA A 129 -13.21 25.98 -4.85
N LEU A 130 -12.82 25.49 -6.03
CA LEU A 130 -13.60 25.71 -7.26
C LEU A 130 -15.02 25.14 -7.14
N ARG A 131 -15.18 23.93 -6.61
CA ARG A 131 -16.51 23.33 -6.38
C ARG A 131 -17.35 24.11 -5.37
N ALA A 132 -16.72 24.77 -4.40
CA ALA A 132 -17.37 25.61 -3.41
C ALA A 132 -17.62 27.05 -3.90
N GLY A 133 -17.37 27.37 -5.18
CA GLY A 133 -17.57 28.70 -5.75
C GLY A 133 -16.39 29.66 -5.55
N GLY A 134 -15.26 29.18 -5.01
CA GLY A 134 -14.03 29.95 -4.85
C GLY A 134 -13.17 29.95 -6.13
N TRP A 135 -12.05 30.69 -6.08
CA TRP A 135 -11.12 30.84 -7.21
C TRP A 135 -9.70 31.07 -6.72
N GLN A 136 -8.73 30.28 -7.20
CA GLN A 136 -7.29 30.42 -6.96
C GLN A 136 -6.90 30.72 -5.50
N LEU A 137 -6.60 29.67 -4.71
CA LEU A 137 -6.28 29.83 -3.28
C LEU A 137 -4.85 30.31 -3.04
N GLY A 138 -3.90 29.89 -3.87
CA GLY A 138 -2.51 30.23 -3.64
C GLY A 138 -1.54 29.71 -4.70
N LEU A 139 -0.25 29.85 -4.41
CA LEU A 139 0.80 29.38 -5.33
C LEU A 139 1.12 27.91 -5.08
N GLY A 140 1.02 27.10 -6.12
CA GLY A 140 1.60 25.76 -6.13
C GLY A 140 3.11 25.79 -6.25
N GLY A 141 3.78 24.73 -5.80
CA GLY A 141 5.22 24.56 -5.97
C GLY A 141 5.58 23.95 -7.33
N ASP A 142 6.85 24.04 -7.69
CA ASP A 142 7.45 23.40 -8.86
C ASP A 142 8.33 22.24 -8.44
N LEU A 143 8.52 21.24 -9.33
CA LEU A 143 9.41 20.11 -9.11
C LEU A 143 10.78 20.31 -9.76
N HIS A 144 10.84 20.97 -10.92
CA HIS A 144 12.07 21.22 -11.65
C HIS A 144 13.12 21.92 -10.76
N GLY A 145 14.33 21.40 -10.75
CA GLY A 145 15.44 21.92 -9.94
C GLY A 145 15.35 21.62 -8.43
N LYS A 146 14.26 21.01 -7.96
CA LYS A 146 14.11 20.58 -6.56
C LYS A 146 14.79 19.24 -6.29
N THR A 147 14.98 18.90 -5.03
CA THR A 147 15.59 17.64 -4.60
C THR A 147 14.52 16.64 -4.18
N LEU A 148 14.48 15.48 -4.85
CA LEU A 148 13.71 14.32 -4.45
C LEU A 148 14.58 13.39 -3.60
N GLY A 149 14.22 13.21 -2.35
CA GLY A 149 14.83 12.24 -1.45
C GLY A 149 14.08 10.91 -1.50
N ILE A 150 14.79 9.83 -1.84
CA ILE A 150 14.25 8.46 -1.88
C ILE A 150 14.71 7.70 -0.63
N LEU A 151 13.81 7.46 0.30
CA LEU A 151 14.05 6.63 1.47
C LEU A 151 13.73 5.16 1.11
N GLY A 152 14.73 4.45 0.61
CA GLY A 152 14.59 3.07 0.10
C GLY A 152 14.61 2.97 -1.43
N LEU A 153 15.80 2.72 -2.01
CA LEU A 153 16.00 2.60 -3.47
C LEU A 153 15.81 1.14 -3.94
N GLY A 154 14.64 0.55 -3.60
CA GLY A 154 14.20 -0.76 -4.11
C GLY A 154 13.45 -0.63 -5.44
N SER A 155 12.67 -1.66 -5.83
CA SER A 155 11.94 -1.70 -7.11
C SER A 155 11.01 -0.50 -7.31
N ILE A 156 10.27 -0.08 -6.27
CA ILE A 156 9.37 1.09 -6.32
C ILE A 156 10.19 2.38 -6.30
N GLY A 157 11.13 2.51 -5.36
CA GLY A 157 11.95 3.71 -5.22
C GLY A 157 12.75 4.06 -6.47
N GLN A 158 13.27 3.06 -7.21
CA GLN A 158 13.96 3.28 -8.48
C GLN A 158 13.04 3.85 -9.56
N LYS A 159 11.78 3.39 -9.65
CA LYS A 159 10.81 3.93 -10.62
C LYS A 159 10.45 5.38 -10.29
N VAL A 160 10.19 5.67 -9.00
CA VAL A 160 9.90 7.03 -8.55
C VAL A 160 11.11 7.96 -8.75
N ALA A 161 12.33 7.46 -8.53
CA ALA A 161 13.57 8.18 -8.86
C ALA A 161 13.63 8.54 -10.36
N GLY A 162 13.31 7.59 -11.24
CA GLY A 162 13.23 7.83 -12.69
C GLY A 162 12.20 8.89 -13.08
N PHE A 163 11.04 8.91 -12.43
CA PHE A 163 10.05 9.97 -12.64
C PHE A 163 10.60 11.33 -12.20
N GLY A 164 11.26 11.40 -11.02
CA GLY A 164 11.90 12.62 -10.54
C GLY A 164 12.95 13.15 -11.52
N GLN A 165 13.79 12.27 -12.07
CA GLN A 165 14.79 12.63 -13.09
C GLN A 165 14.13 13.19 -14.36
N ALA A 166 13.04 12.56 -14.84
CA ALA A 166 12.30 13.03 -16.01
C ALA A 166 11.66 14.42 -15.81
N PHE A 167 11.35 14.79 -14.54
CA PHE A 167 10.87 16.11 -14.16
C PHE A 167 12.00 17.12 -13.84
N GLY A 168 13.26 16.77 -14.10
CA GLY A 168 14.39 17.66 -13.88
C GLY A 168 14.74 17.86 -12.39
N MET A 169 14.38 16.91 -11.52
CA MET A 169 14.76 16.95 -10.11
C MET A 169 16.17 16.37 -9.89
N ARG A 170 16.87 16.87 -8.88
CA ARG A 170 18.03 16.19 -8.32
C ARG A 170 17.55 15.05 -7.43
N VAL A 171 17.93 13.81 -7.73
CA VAL A 171 17.51 12.65 -6.96
C VAL A 171 18.65 12.18 -6.06
N ILE A 172 18.35 12.09 -4.76
CA ILE A 172 19.25 11.56 -3.73
C ILE A 172 18.58 10.38 -3.02
N ALA A 173 19.35 9.42 -2.52
CA ALA A 173 18.77 8.25 -1.86
C ALA A 173 19.61 7.78 -0.67
N TRP A 174 18.88 7.14 0.27
CA TRP A 174 19.46 6.40 1.37
C TRP A 174 18.58 5.18 1.72
N SER A 175 19.23 4.11 2.11
CA SER A 175 18.68 3.03 2.92
C SER A 175 19.83 2.29 3.59
N GLN A 176 19.54 1.50 4.63
CA GLN A 176 20.59 0.85 5.45
C GLN A 176 21.56 -0.02 4.65
N ASN A 177 21.10 -0.61 3.54
CA ASN A 177 21.89 -1.52 2.70
C ASN A 177 22.21 -0.93 1.30
N LEU A 178 21.96 0.38 1.09
CA LEU A 178 22.28 1.05 -0.16
C LEU A 178 23.74 1.48 -0.16
N THR A 179 24.47 1.06 -1.19
CA THR A 179 25.86 1.50 -1.40
C THR A 179 25.92 2.63 -2.45
N PRO A 180 26.98 3.46 -2.45
CA PRO A 180 27.17 4.49 -3.47
C PRO A 180 27.13 3.94 -4.90
N GLU A 181 27.71 2.75 -5.14
CA GLU A 181 27.77 2.11 -6.45
C GLU A 181 26.36 1.71 -6.94
N ARG A 182 25.55 1.15 -6.05
CA ARG A 182 24.16 0.79 -6.37
C ARG A 182 23.28 2.02 -6.63
N ALA A 183 23.50 3.11 -5.91
CA ALA A 183 22.81 4.37 -6.16
C ALA A 183 23.24 4.96 -7.52
N ALA A 184 24.52 5.01 -7.80
CA ALA A 184 25.07 5.49 -9.07
C ALA A 184 24.55 4.69 -10.27
N ALA A 185 24.44 3.36 -10.14
CA ALA A 185 23.87 2.50 -11.19
C ALA A 185 22.40 2.83 -11.51
N ALA A 186 21.67 3.43 -10.59
CA ALA A 186 20.30 3.95 -10.79
C ALA A 186 20.28 5.45 -11.19
N GLY A 187 21.42 6.06 -11.44
CA GLY A 187 21.52 7.49 -11.73
C GLY A 187 21.16 8.41 -10.53
N VAL A 188 21.30 7.91 -9.30
CA VAL A 188 20.90 8.58 -8.07
C VAL A 188 22.14 8.84 -7.21
N THR A 189 22.17 9.99 -6.54
CA THR A 189 23.26 10.31 -5.60
C THR A 189 22.99 9.65 -4.24
N TRP A 190 23.94 8.83 -3.79
CA TRP A 190 23.94 8.31 -2.42
C TRP A 190 24.29 9.42 -1.43
N VAL A 191 23.58 9.47 -0.30
CA VAL A 191 23.82 10.41 0.82
C VAL A 191 23.65 9.68 2.16
N SER A 192 24.10 10.29 3.27
CA SER A 192 23.79 9.76 4.60
C SER A 192 22.28 9.92 4.94
N LYS A 193 21.81 9.20 6.00
CA LYS A 193 20.41 9.35 6.47
C LYS A 193 20.11 10.83 6.76
N GLN A 194 20.92 11.50 7.56
CA GLN A 194 20.72 12.90 7.92
C GLN A 194 20.69 13.80 6.70
N GLN A 195 21.65 13.66 5.79
CA GLN A 195 21.70 14.44 4.54
C GLN A 195 20.47 14.23 3.65
N LEU A 196 19.89 13.01 3.64
CA LEU A 196 18.66 12.76 2.90
C LEU A 196 17.52 13.66 3.39
N PHE A 197 17.32 13.75 4.70
CA PHE A 197 16.27 14.58 5.29
C PHE A 197 16.55 16.06 5.14
N GLU A 198 17.79 16.51 5.37
CA GLU A 198 18.17 17.93 5.27
C GLU A 198 18.05 18.50 3.85
N GLN A 199 18.37 17.70 2.84
CA GLN A 199 18.45 18.17 1.48
C GLN A 199 17.15 18.00 0.68
N ALA A 200 16.28 17.06 1.06
CA ALA A 200 15.05 16.80 0.34
C ALA A 200 14.06 17.97 0.39
N ASP A 201 13.54 18.36 -0.75
CA ASP A 201 12.35 19.20 -0.87
C ASP A 201 11.08 18.33 -0.84
N ILE A 202 11.19 17.10 -1.37
CA ILE A 202 10.19 16.05 -1.27
C ILE A 202 10.91 14.78 -0.80
N LEU A 203 10.47 14.21 0.30
CA LEU A 203 10.94 12.92 0.81
C LEU A 203 9.89 11.85 0.52
N SER A 204 10.25 10.83 -0.25
CA SER A 204 9.36 9.71 -0.60
C SER A 204 9.84 8.40 0.03
N VAL A 205 8.93 7.73 0.75
CA VAL A 205 9.23 6.53 1.56
C VAL A 205 8.90 5.26 0.76
N HIS A 206 9.90 4.36 0.62
CA HIS A 206 9.79 3.11 -0.16
C HIS A 206 10.48 1.92 0.53
N LEU A 207 10.55 1.94 1.86
CA LEU A 207 11.10 0.84 2.64
C LEU A 207 10.07 -0.27 2.87
N VAL A 208 10.56 -1.50 3.04
CA VAL A 208 9.76 -2.59 3.60
C VAL A 208 9.65 -2.39 5.11
N LEU A 209 8.46 -2.57 5.67
CA LEU A 209 8.25 -2.53 7.12
C LEU A 209 8.91 -3.76 7.78
N GLY A 210 9.69 -3.50 8.79
CA GLY A 210 10.35 -4.48 9.65
C GLY A 210 10.94 -3.77 10.87
N GLU A 211 11.57 -4.50 11.77
CA GLU A 211 12.14 -3.94 13.00
C GLU A 211 13.07 -2.75 12.75
N ARG A 212 13.92 -2.84 11.72
CA ARG A 212 14.88 -1.79 11.36
C ARG A 212 14.29 -0.56 10.69
N SER A 213 13.07 -0.62 10.20
CA SER A 213 12.41 0.49 9.49
C SER A 213 11.23 1.07 10.26
N ARG A 214 10.72 0.37 11.27
CA ARG A 214 9.65 0.89 12.14
C ARG A 214 10.13 2.13 12.88
N GLY A 215 9.37 3.22 12.80
CA GLY A 215 9.70 4.51 13.41
C GLY A 215 10.98 5.15 12.87
N LEU A 216 11.48 4.73 11.71
CA LEU A 216 12.72 5.25 11.14
C LEU A 216 12.64 6.76 10.84
N VAL A 217 11.46 7.24 10.48
CA VAL A 217 11.14 8.66 10.31
C VAL A 217 10.54 9.16 11.63
N ASP A 218 11.40 9.39 12.59
CA ASP A 218 11.09 9.85 13.94
C ASP A 218 11.05 11.40 14.04
N ALA A 219 10.78 11.92 15.22
CA ALA A 219 10.75 13.35 15.47
C ALA A 219 12.08 14.04 15.10
N GLN A 220 13.21 13.38 15.34
CA GLN A 220 14.53 13.91 14.99
C GLN A 220 14.70 13.98 13.45
N ALA A 221 14.33 12.94 12.74
CA ALA A 221 14.40 12.90 11.28
C ALA A 221 13.49 14.00 10.66
N LEU A 222 12.29 14.17 11.19
CA LEU A 222 11.38 15.26 10.79
C LEU A 222 11.94 16.64 11.10
N ALA A 223 12.67 16.79 12.22
CA ALA A 223 13.34 18.04 12.59
C ALA A 223 14.52 18.40 11.66
N TRP A 224 15.13 17.45 10.97
CA TRP A 224 16.15 17.73 9.95
C TRP A 224 15.56 18.24 8.62
N MET A 225 14.30 17.94 8.33
CA MET A 225 13.68 18.34 7.05
C MET A 225 13.57 19.87 6.94
N LYS A 226 13.59 20.37 5.72
CA LYS A 226 13.31 21.79 5.46
C LYS A 226 11.86 22.12 5.86
N PRO A 227 11.58 23.32 6.40
CA PRO A 227 10.20 23.74 6.68
C PRO A 227 9.29 23.72 5.45
N SER A 228 9.85 23.96 4.26
CA SER A 228 9.14 23.92 2.98
C SER A 228 8.97 22.50 2.41
N ALA A 229 9.58 21.48 3.02
CA ALA A 229 9.57 20.12 2.49
C ALA A 229 8.21 19.43 2.67
N ARG A 230 7.98 18.41 1.86
CA ARG A 230 6.84 17.51 1.94
C ARG A 230 7.27 16.06 2.12
N LEU A 231 6.54 15.33 2.96
CA LEU A 231 6.71 13.89 3.15
C LEU A 231 5.67 13.14 2.33
N VAL A 232 6.09 12.12 1.59
CA VAL A 232 5.18 11.22 0.85
C VAL A 232 5.40 9.79 1.33
N ASN A 233 4.34 9.14 1.83
CA ASN A 233 4.41 7.76 2.28
C ASN A 233 3.32 6.91 1.62
N THR A 234 3.75 6.05 0.70
CA THR A 234 2.95 5.02 0.03
C THR A 234 3.49 3.62 0.33
N ALA A 235 4.36 3.49 1.33
CA ALA A 235 4.97 2.22 1.72
C ALA A 235 4.19 1.53 2.86
N ARG A 236 4.41 1.95 4.11
CA ARG A 236 3.68 1.48 5.30
C ARG A 236 3.65 2.59 6.37
N GLY A 237 2.51 2.79 7.02
CA GLY A 237 2.32 3.81 8.04
C GLY A 237 3.37 3.76 9.16
N PRO A 238 3.60 2.61 9.81
CA PRO A 238 4.52 2.51 10.95
C PRO A 238 6.01 2.75 10.66
N ILE A 239 6.41 3.05 9.42
CA ILE A 239 7.77 3.52 9.11
C ILE A 239 7.98 4.95 9.62
N VAL A 240 6.91 5.72 9.70
CA VAL A 240 6.87 7.09 10.20
C VAL A 240 6.28 7.08 11.61
N ASP A 241 6.89 7.81 12.52
CA ASP A 241 6.28 8.12 13.81
C ASP A 241 5.09 9.07 13.57
N GLU A 242 3.89 8.49 13.70
CA GLU A 242 2.65 9.17 13.36
C GLU A 242 2.39 10.40 14.22
N GLN A 243 2.67 10.32 15.51
CA GLN A 243 2.47 11.44 16.44
C GLN A 243 3.46 12.59 16.17
N ALA A 244 4.71 12.24 15.89
CA ALA A 244 5.72 13.23 15.52
C ALA A 244 5.36 13.92 14.19
N LEU A 245 4.83 13.18 13.22
CA LEU A 245 4.38 13.75 11.94
C LEU A 245 3.19 14.69 12.13
N ILE A 246 2.19 14.30 12.94
CA ILE A 246 1.03 15.17 13.27
C ILE A 246 1.52 16.47 13.89
N GLN A 247 2.40 16.41 14.88
CA GLN A 247 2.96 17.60 15.53
C GLN A 247 3.73 18.50 14.55
N ALA A 248 4.56 17.91 13.67
CA ALA A 248 5.32 18.66 12.68
C ALA A 248 4.40 19.37 11.67
N LEU A 249 3.28 18.75 11.28
CA LEU A 249 2.31 19.33 10.36
C LEU A 249 1.47 20.44 11.04
N GLN A 250 1.02 20.22 12.27
CA GLN A 250 0.21 21.19 13.02
C GLN A 250 1.00 22.45 13.37
N SER A 251 2.28 22.28 13.72
CA SER A 251 3.16 23.40 14.05
C SER A 251 3.71 24.15 12.82
N GLY A 252 3.43 23.67 11.60
CA GLY A 252 4.00 24.23 10.37
C GLY A 252 5.51 23.95 10.21
N ARG A 253 6.09 23.04 11.02
CA ARG A 253 7.48 22.60 10.89
C ARG A 253 7.74 21.86 9.58
N LEU A 254 6.69 21.26 9.01
CA LEU A 254 6.68 20.61 7.71
C LEU A 254 5.56 21.21 6.87
N ALA A 255 5.84 21.56 5.61
CA ALA A 255 4.86 22.22 4.74
C ALA A 255 3.65 21.33 4.42
N GLY A 256 3.84 20.00 4.37
CA GLY A 256 2.72 19.08 4.12
C GLY A 256 3.15 17.63 4.03
N ALA A 257 2.15 16.76 3.94
CA ALA A 257 2.35 15.35 3.68
C ALA A 257 1.32 14.79 2.68
N ALA A 258 1.72 13.76 1.93
CA ALA A 258 0.81 12.94 1.14
C ALA A 258 0.94 11.48 1.61
N LEU A 259 -0.16 10.92 2.11
CA LEU A 259 -0.18 9.66 2.82
C LEU A 259 -1.20 8.71 2.18
N ASP A 260 -0.76 7.51 1.83
CA ASP A 260 -1.64 6.44 1.37
C ASP A 260 -1.75 5.30 2.39
N VAL A 261 -0.96 5.36 3.48
CA VAL A 261 -0.86 4.30 4.49
C VAL A 261 -0.77 4.88 5.90
N TYR A 262 -1.26 4.14 6.89
CA TYR A 262 -1.45 4.62 8.26
C TYR A 262 -1.00 3.60 9.30
N GLY A 263 -0.92 4.01 10.55
CA GLY A 263 -0.64 3.13 11.69
C GLY A 263 -1.78 2.15 11.96
N GLN A 264 -3.03 2.63 11.80
CA GLN A 264 -4.26 1.85 11.87
C GLN A 264 -5.03 2.02 10.56
N GLU A 265 -5.47 0.91 9.97
CA GLU A 265 -6.28 0.88 8.75
C GLU A 265 -7.51 -0.02 8.96
N PRO A 266 -8.73 0.43 8.62
CA PRO A 266 -9.08 1.75 8.10
C PRO A 266 -8.76 2.90 9.07
N LEU A 267 -8.38 4.06 8.51
CA LEU A 267 -8.06 5.25 9.29
C LEU A 267 -9.31 5.74 10.06
N PRO A 268 -9.27 5.91 11.39
CA PRO A 268 -10.42 6.40 12.18
C PRO A 268 -11.03 7.70 11.65
N VAL A 269 -12.35 7.89 11.85
CA VAL A 269 -13.09 9.03 11.26
C VAL A 269 -12.64 10.36 11.86
N ASP A 270 -12.22 10.37 13.11
CA ASP A 270 -11.75 11.53 13.87
C ASP A 270 -10.23 11.74 13.80
N HIS A 271 -9.53 10.93 13.01
CA HIS A 271 -8.07 10.98 12.92
C HIS A 271 -7.58 12.32 12.33
N PRO A 272 -6.54 12.96 12.94
CA PRO A 272 -6.05 14.27 12.49
C PRO A 272 -5.70 14.36 11.01
N PHE A 273 -5.15 13.30 10.40
CA PHE A 273 -4.79 13.31 8.97
C PHE A 273 -5.99 13.51 8.03
N ARG A 274 -7.23 13.29 8.49
CA ARG A 274 -8.43 13.58 7.70
C ARG A 274 -8.78 15.06 7.64
N HIS A 275 -8.29 15.85 8.60
CA HIS A 275 -8.71 17.23 8.84
C HIS A 275 -7.60 18.27 8.65
N LEU A 276 -6.34 17.85 8.68
CA LEU A 276 -5.20 18.76 8.49
C LEU A 276 -5.17 19.28 7.03
N PRO A 277 -5.20 20.62 6.82
CA PRO A 277 -5.30 21.20 5.49
C PRO A 277 -4.04 20.99 4.62
N ASN A 278 -2.92 20.67 5.25
CA ASN A 278 -1.64 20.39 4.61
C ASN A 278 -1.37 18.87 4.46
N VAL A 279 -2.40 18.04 4.61
CA VAL A 279 -2.33 16.59 4.38
C VAL A 279 -3.21 16.19 3.20
N LEU A 280 -2.63 15.48 2.24
CA LEU A 280 -3.34 14.74 1.20
C LEU A 280 -3.38 13.26 1.60
N ALA A 281 -4.54 12.77 2.01
CA ALA A 281 -4.73 11.40 2.48
C ALA A 281 -5.53 10.58 1.46
N THR A 282 -5.05 9.37 1.13
CA THR A 282 -5.76 8.38 0.31
C THR A 282 -5.88 7.04 1.05
N PRO A 283 -6.93 6.25 0.84
CA PRO A 283 -7.26 5.09 1.67
C PRO A 283 -6.56 3.80 1.21
N HIS A 284 -5.22 3.79 1.23
CA HIS A 284 -4.35 2.66 0.87
C HIS A 284 -4.68 2.10 -0.53
N VAL A 285 -4.66 2.97 -1.53
CA VAL A 285 -5.02 2.64 -2.92
C VAL A 285 -3.82 2.47 -3.85
N GLY A 286 -2.59 2.43 -3.33
CA GLY A 286 -1.36 2.29 -4.12
C GLY A 286 -1.32 1.04 -5.00
N TYR A 287 -2.06 0.00 -4.64
CA TYR A 287 -2.21 -1.22 -5.44
C TYR A 287 -3.55 -1.28 -6.20
N VAL A 288 -4.46 -0.35 -5.97
CA VAL A 288 -5.80 -0.32 -6.56
C VAL A 288 -5.71 0.28 -7.97
N SER A 289 -5.44 -0.57 -8.95
CA SER A 289 -5.41 -0.21 -10.37
C SER A 289 -5.95 -1.35 -11.21
N GLU A 290 -6.45 -1.03 -12.40
CA GLU A 290 -7.08 -2.00 -13.29
C GLU A 290 -6.17 -3.19 -13.60
N GLN A 291 -4.93 -2.91 -14.02
CA GLN A 291 -3.97 -3.97 -14.37
C GLN A 291 -3.56 -4.82 -13.18
N ASN A 292 -3.41 -4.21 -11.99
CA ASN A 292 -3.05 -4.96 -10.81
C ASN A 292 -4.18 -5.88 -10.34
N TYR A 293 -5.44 -5.41 -10.43
CA TYR A 293 -6.61 -6.22 -10.09
C TYR A 293 -6.82 -7.36 -11.11
N ARG A 294 -6.63 -7.09 -12.43
CA ARG A 294 -6.63 -8.15 -13.44
C ARG A 294 -5.59 -9.21 -13.15
N GLN A 295 -4.40 -8.81 -12.74
CA GLN A 295 -3.33 -9.74 -12.38
C GLN A 295 -3.66 -10.52 -11.10
N PHE A 296 -4.13 -9.85 -10.04
CA PHE A 296 -4.50 -10.50 -8.80
C PHE A 296 -5.59 -11.54 -9.01
N TYR A 297 -6.74 -11.14 -9.52
CA TYR A 297 -7.87 -12.05 -9.69
C TYR A 297 -7.60 -13.13 -10.76
N GLY A 298 -6.90 -12.80 -11.83
CA GLY A 298 -6.49 -13.80 -12.83
C GLY A 298 -5.60 -14.88 -12.22
N GLN A 299 -4.60 -14.50 -11.44
CA GLN A 299 -3.72 -15.46 -10.77
C GLN A 299 -4.40 -16.19 -9.60
N MET A 300 -5.37 -15.59 -8.91
CA MET A 300 -6.19 -16.30 -7.93
C MET A 300 -6.97 -17.47 -8.59
N ILE A 301 -7.53 -17.25 -9.79
CA ILE A 301 -8.19 -18.30 -10.56
C ILE A 301 -7.19 -19.43 -10.90
N GLU A 302 -5.99 -19.07 -11.38
CA GLU A 302 -4.93 -20.05 -11.68
C GLU A 302 -4.53 -20.85 -10.45
N ASP A 303 -4.37 -20.19 -9.27
CA ASP A 303 -4.01 -20.84 -8.02
C ASP A 303 -5.08 -21.85 -7.57
N ILE A 304 -6.35 -21.48 -7.69
CA ILE A 304 -7.48 -22.38 -7.35
C ILE A 304 -7.50 -23.60 -8.26
N ILE A 305 -7.33 -23.41 -9.58
CA ILE A 305 -7.30 -24.50 -10.55
C ILE A 305 -6.13 -25.44 -10.27
N ALA A 306 -4.93 -24.89 -10.06
CA ALA A 306 -3.72 -25.66 -9.79
C ALA A 306 -3.82 -26.44 -8.46
N TRP A 307 -4.35 -25.82 -7.42
CA TRP A 307 -4.57 -26.48 -6.13
C TRP A 307 -5.62 -27.60 -6.25
N ALA A 308 -6.73 -27.38 -6.93
CA ALA A 308 -7.76 -28.40 -7.14
C ALA A 308 -7.24 -29.58 -7.96
N GLY A 309 -6.28 -29.36 -8.86
CA GLY A 309 -5.54 -30.39 -9.60
C GLY A 309 -4.44 -31.09 -8.79
N GLY A 310 -4.24 -30.77 -7.52
CA GLY A 310 -3.23 -31.37 -6.64
C GLY A 310 -1.81 -30.86 -6.82
N ALA A 311 -1.60 -29.75 -7.57
CA ALA A 311 -0.30 -29.15 -7.85
C ALA A 311 -0.33 -27.63 -7.57
N PRO A 312 -0.46 -27.20 -6.29
CA PRO A 312 -0.54 -25.79 -5.94
C PRO A 312 0.69 -25.00 -6.41
N ILE A 313 0.45 -23.84 -6.95
CA ILE A 313 1.47 -22.90 -7.42
C ILE A 313 1.49 -21.65 -6.52
N ARG A 314 2.56 -20.87 -6.59
CA ARG A 314 2.72 -19.63 -5.80
C ARG A 314 2.43 -19.82 -4.30
N SER A 315 2.81 -20.98 -3.75
CA SER A 315 2.61 -21.30 -2.32
C SER A 315 3.40 -20.36 -1.41
N LEU A 316 2.78 -19.97 -0.29
CA LEU A 316 3.37 -19.17 0.77
C LEU A 316 3.60 -20.05 2.00
N GLY A 317 4.85 -20.07 2.52
CA GLY A 317 5.25 -20.82 3.70
C GLY A 317 6.15 -22.00 3.39
#